data_76900fbc3c65480b5bfd72f352100e42
#
_entry.id   76900fbc3c65480b5bfd72f352100e42
#
_cell.length_a   1.000
_cell.length_b   1.000
_cell.length_c   1.000
_cell.angle_alpha   90.00
_cell.angle_beta   90.00
_cell.angle_gamma   90.00
#
_symmetry.space_group_name_H-M   'P 1'
#
loop_
_entity.id
_entity.type
_entity.pdbx_description
1 polymer ?
#
loop_
_entity_poly.entity_id
_entity_poly.type
_entity_poly.pdbx_seq_one_letter_code
_entity_poly.pdbx_strand_id
1 'polypeptide(L)'
;MRVYRGLDSLPDIQKSVVTIGSFDGLHIGHQKIINRVKQISSELACENYIITFDPHPRSVIYPRDKSLQLLTTLEEKIELFEKYGVDNLVIIPFTIEFSQISALEYMEKFLIGNFKPDYIVIGYDHRFGINRSGDINLLKQVRSSYGFEIIEIEAQEVDEITISSTKIRSALQSGDLEQANGLLNHAYPLSGIVVRGRKLGTEIGFPTANIKLEDDKKLIPMDGIYACRVIAHKKTYNGMLYIGDIPTIGMENRKSIEVNIFDFNDDIYGQRLSLQVLKFLRHEQKFESIEDLRLQLHKDRDQALDYFNDLEAEKQALVSVAILNYNTKHYLEEFLPSVSYSSKEEFETVLIDNGSTDSSVKYVSDWFPEVKLIEFSKNYGFAEAYNRALGQIHSKYVAILNSDVMVTEDWLDPLVNFLEDHPDYAAVMPKILSLEDKEYFEYAGASGGYIDSLAYPFCRGRIFDHIEKDTGQYDTPQDIFWASGAALLIRKDLFISLLGFDKDFFAHQEEIDLCWRISNAGYSIAVIPESYVYHLGGGTLDYSDVRKVYLNFRNSLFTLFKNDHALSLIWKIPARLILDGIAGIRFVLLGKFKSCLAIIEAHFSF
;
A
#
# COMPACT_ATOMS: atom_id res chain seq x y z
N MET A 1 -18.41 -13.29 -6.14
CA MET A 1 -18.90 -13.78 -4.83
C MET A 1 -20.22 -14.53 -5.00
N ARG A 2 -20.42 -15.69 -4.33
CA ARG A 2 -21.71 -16.38 -4.25
C ARG A 2 -22.39 -15.99 -2.94
N VAL A 3 -23.68 -15.65 -2.99
CA VAL A 3 -24.46 -15.24 -1.80
C VAL A 3 -25.54 -16.26 -1.53
N TYR A 4 -25.49 -16.87 -0.36
CA TYR A 4 -26.46 -17.87 0.12
C TYR A 4 -27.36 -17.25 1.18
N ARG A 5 -28.68 -17.35 1.01
CA ARG A 5 -29.66 -16.83 1.97
C ARG A 5 -30.33 -18.02 2.68
N GLY A 6 -29.94 -18.24 3.95
CA GLY A 6 -30.35 -19.40 4.75
C GLY A 6 -29.54 -20.67 4.44
N LEU A 7 -29.68 -21.68 5.31
CA LEU A 7 -28.96 -22.94 5.20
C LEU A 7 -29.42 -23.82 4.04
N ASP A 8 -30.69 -23.73 3.67
CA ASP A 8 -31.28 -24.57 2.59
C ASP A 8 -30.69 -24.24 1.20
N SER A 9 -30.03 -23.12 1.05
CA SER A 9 -29.39 -22.70 -0.19
C SER A 9 -27.93 -23.12 -0.34
N LEU A 10 -27.36 -23.76 0.70
CA LEU A 10 -25.96 -24.20 0.70
C LEU A 10 -25.74 -25.41 -0.20
N PRO A 11 -24.59 -25.51 -0.89
CA PRO A 11 -24.17 -26.75 -1.56
C PRO A 11 -23.78 -27.82 -0.54
N ASP A 12 -23.53 -29.04 -1.00
CA ASP A 12 -22.95 -30.10 -0.15
C ASP A 12 -21.45 -29.78 0.11
N ILE A 13 -21.18 -29.22 1.27
CA ILE A 13 -19.84 -28.79 1.69
C ILE A 13 -19.08 -30.02 2.21
N GLN A 14 -17.87 -30.26 1.67
CA GLN A 14 -17.03 -31.39 2.12
C GLN A 14 -15.93 -30.92 3.08
N LYS A 15 -15.31 -29.79 2.77
CA LYS A 15 -14.25 -29.12 3.53
C LYS A 15 -14.38 -27.63 3.43
N SER A 16 -14.16 -26.92 4.53
CA SER A 16 -14.24 -25.47 4.50
C SER A 16 -13.36 -24.78 5.53
N VAL A 17 -13.06 -23.51 5.26
CA VAL A 17 -12.59 -22.54 6.24
C VAL A 17 -13.71 -21.55 6.52
N VAL A 18 -14.10 -21.41 7.78
CA VAL A 18 -15.25 -20.58 8.12
C VAL A 18 -14.90 -19.46 9.11
N THR A 19 -15.60 -18.34 8.97
CA THR A 19 -15.69 -17.33 10.03
C THR A 19 -17.13 -16.86 10.20
N ILE A 20 -17.45 -16.37 11.38
CA ILE A 20 -18.81 -15.95 11.74
C ILE A 20 -18.76 -14.62 12.48
N GLY A 21 -19.63 -13.69 12.09
CA GLY A 21 -19.74 -12.41 12.76
C GLY A 21 -20.88 -11.55 12.25
N SER A 22 -21.21 -10.50 12.98
CA SER A 22 -22.16 -9.48 12.51
C SER A 22 -21.56 -8.62 11.40
N PHE A 23 -20.24 -8.45 11.40
CA PHE A 23 -19.45 -7.70 10.41
C PHE A 23 -20.03 -6.31 10.13
N ASP A 24 -20.53 -5.63 11.16
CA ASP A 24 -21.08 -4.29 11.01
C ASP A 24 -19.98 -3.27 10.74
N GLY A 25 -20.03 -2.68 9.54
CA GLY A 25 -19.04 -1.73 9.04
C GLY A 25 -17.82 -2.34 8.34
N LEU A 26 -17.61 -3.65 8.35
CA LEU A 26 -16.42 -4.33 7.78
C LEU A 26 -15.08 -3.61 8.06
N HIS A 27 -14.90 -3.10 9.28
CA HIS A 27 -13.70 -2.37 9.71
C HIS A 27 -12.43 -3.23 9.66
N ILE A 28 -11.25 -2.61 9.82
CA ILE A 28 -9.92 -3.26 9.71
C ILE A 28 -9.85 -4.59 10.46
N GLY A 29 -10.39 -4.66 11.70
CA GLY A 29 -10.40 -5.92 12.45
C GLY A 29 -11.17 -7.05 11.75
N HIS A 30 -12.30 -6.72 11.11
CA HIS A 30 -13.04 -7.70 10.31
C HIS A 30 -12.28 -8.11 9.04
N GLN A 31 -11.61 -7.16 8.39
CA GLN A 31 -10.82 -7.42 7.18
C GLN A 31 -9.64 -8.35 7.46
N LYS A 32 -8.96 -8.21 8.60
CA LYS A 32 -7.90 -9.14 9.03
C LYS A 32 -8.42 -10.58 9.16
N ILE A 33 -9.60 -10.77 9.76
CA ILE A 33 -10.24 -12.08 9.86
C ILE A 33 -10.54 -12.65 8.47
N ILE A 34 -11.14 -11.86 7.58
CA ILE A 34 -11.49 -12.26 6.23
C ILE A 34 -10.24 -12.64 5.43
N ASN A 35 -9.18 -11.84 5.49
CA ASN A 35 -7.92 -12.11 4.79
C ASN A 35 -7.28 -13.41 5.30
N ARG A 36 -7.31 -13.65 6.61
CA ARG A 36 -6.79 -14.91 7.18
C ARG A 36 -7.58 -16.13 6.71
N VAL A 37 -8.90 -16.01 6.64
CA VAL A 37 -9.79 -17.06 6.08
C VAL A 37 -9.41 -17.37 4.63
N LYS A 38 -9.24 -16.33 3.80
CA LYS A 38 -8.85 -16.47 2.38
C LYS A 38 -7.47 -17.10 2.23
N GLN A 39 -6.51 -16.69 3.02
CA GLN A 39 -5.16 -17.26 3.01
C GLN A 39 -5.21 -18.77 3.29
N ILE A 40 -5.85 -19.18 4.39
CA ILE A 40 -5.92 -20.59 4.78
C ILE A 40 -6.67 -21.42 3.73
N SER A 41 -7.79 -20.91 3.20
CA SER A 41 -8.54 -21.62 2.17
C SER A 41 -7.73 -21.84 0.89
N SER A 42 -6.89 -20.86 0.52
CA SER A 42 -5.96 -20.96 -0.61
C SER A 42 -4.86 -22.00 -0.35
N GLU A 43 -4.22 -21.96 0.83
CA GLU A 43 -3.18 -22.93 1.24
C GLU A 43 -3.68 -24.38 1.23
N LEU A 44 -4.96 -24.58 1.61
CA LEU A 44 -5.58 -25.90 1.71
C LEU A 44 -6.34 -26.32 0.45
N ALA A 45 -6.43 -25.47 -0.56
CA ALA A 45 -7.22 -25.65 -1.77
C ALA A 45 -8.67 -26.06 -1.46
N CYS A 46 -9.32 -25.39 -0.48
CA CYS A 46 -10.70 -25.62 -0.07
C CYS A 46 -11.53 -24.33 -0.12
N GLU A 47 -12.87 -24.47 -0.02
CA GLU A 47 -13.76 -23.32 -0.06
C GLU A 47 -13.77 -22.55 1.28
N ASN A 48 -13.91 -21.22 1.21
CA ASN A 48 -14.15 -20.39 2.38
C ASN A 48 -15.60 -19.95 2.46
N TYR A 49 -16.12 -19.80 3.70
CA TYR A 49 -17.48 -19.32 3.96
C TYR A 49 -17.46 -18.25 5.05
N ILE A 50 -17.89 -17.04 4.68
CA ILE A 50 -18.11 -15.95 5.63
C ILE A 50 -19.58 -15.96 6.03
N ILE A 51 -19.87 -16.18 7.31
CA ILE A 51 -21.23 -16.33 7.83
C ILE A 51 -21.61 -15.04 8.57
N THR A 52 -22.70 -14.41 8.13
CA THR A 52 -23.24 -13.21 8.77
C THR A 52 -24.75 -13.35 9.03
N PHE A 53 -25.31 -12.41 9.74
CA PHE A 53 -26.69 -12.45 10.21
C PHE A 53 -27.50 -11.27 9.66
N ASP A 54 -28.74 -11.55 9.27
CA ASP A 54 -29.73 -10.53 8.95
C ASP A 54 -31.12 -10.98 9.44
N PRO A 55 -31.87 -10.14 10.23
CA PRO A 55 -31.43 -8.85 10.77
C PRO A 55 -30.29 -8.96 11.80
N HIS A 56 -29.68 -7.83 12.11
CA HIS A 56 -28.57 -7.78 13.09
C HIS A 56 -28.98 -8.36 14.45
N PRO A 57 -28.17 -9.26 15.07
CA PRO A 57 -28.56 -10.00 16.28
C PRO A 57 -29.11 -9.11 17.42
N ARG A 58 -28.48 -7.97 17.67
CA ARG A 58 -28.92 -7.04 18.72
C ARG A 58 -30.32 -6.48 18.46
N SER A 59 -30.73 -6.32 17.20
CA SER A 59 -32.06 -5.80 16.86
C SER A 59 -33.18 -6.79 17.14
N VAL A 60 -32.86 -8.09 17.15
CA VAL A 60 -33.82 -9.16 17.47
C VAL A 60 -33.89 -9.43 18.97
N ILE A 61 -32.71 -9.48 19.63
CA ILE A 61 -32.62 -9.74 21.07
C ILE A 61 -33.19 -8.56 21.89
N TYR A 62 -32.96 -7.34 21.42
CA TYR A 62 -33.39 -6.12 22.10
C TYR A 62 -34.24 -5.24 21.17
N PRO A 63 -35.46 -5.66 20.79
CA PRO A 63 -36.27 -4.97 19.76
C PRO A 63 -36.73 -3.56 20.18
N ARG A 64 -36.68 -3.23 21.48
CA ARG A 64 -37.01 -1.90 22.03
C ARG A 64 -35.80 -0.99 22.15
N ASP A 65 -34.60 -1.47 21.84
CA ASP A 65 -33.39 -0.67 21.90
C ASP A 65 -33.28 0.23 20.65
N LYS A 66 -33.70 1.49 20.82
CA LYS A 66 -33.60 2.52 19.78
C LYS A 66 -32.17 3.07 19.61
N SER A 67 -31.23 2.66 20.46
CA SER A 67 -29.83 3.14 20.39
C SER A 67 -28.99 2.40 19.36
N LEU A 68 -29.49 1.29 18.81
CA LEU A 68 -28.78 0.54 17.79
C LEU A 68 -28.81 1.30 16.46
N GLN A 69 -27.63 1.72 16.02
CA GLN A 69 -27.40 2.33 14.72
C GLN A 69 -26.39 1.46 13.96
N LEU A 70 -26.78 0.97 12.78
CA LEU A 70 -25.97 0.10 11.94
C LEU A 70 -24.96 0.92 11.13
N LEU A 71 -23.72 0.48 11.08
CA LEU A 71 -22.70 1.08 10.21
C LEU A 71 -22.93 0.70 8.74
N THR A 72 -23.47 -0.48 8.48
CA THR A 72 -23.79 -0.96 7.14
C THR A 72 -25.17 -1.61 7.08
N THR A 73 -25.94 -1.32 6.03
CA THR A 73 -27.11 -2.13 5.66
C THR A 73 -26.67 -3.49 5.14
N LEU A 74 -27.62 -4.42 4.93
CA LEU A 74 -27.30 -5.72 4.35
C LEU A 74 -26.70 -5.59 2.95
N GLU A 75 -27.28 -4.75 2.11
CA GLU A 75 -26.86 -4.53 0.73
C GLU A 75 -25.46 -3.90 0.68
N GLU A 76 -25.20 -2.89 1.51
CA GLU A 76 -23.87 -2.28 1.64
C GLU A 76 -22.83 -3.29 2.13
N LYS A 77 -23.21 -4.18 3.04
CA LYS A 77 -22.35 -5.25 3.55
C LYS A 77 -22.01 -6.25 2.45
N ILE A 78 -22.98 -6.64 1.61
CA ILE A 78 -22.76 -7.53 0.46
C ILE A 78 -21.79 -6.88 -0.52
N GLU A 79 -21.99 -5.59 -0.87
CA GLU A 79 -21.10 -4.84 -1.77
C GLU A 79 -19.65 -4.78 -1.21
N LEU A 80 -19.50 -4.59 0.10
CA LEU A 80 -18.19 -4.59 0.74
C LEU A 80 -17.52 -5.97 0.72
N PHE A 81 -18.25 -7.04 1.03
CA PHE A 81 -17.68 -8.39 0.95
C PHE A 81 -17.22 -8.75 -0.46
N GLU A 82 -17.99 -8.34 -1.48
CA GLU A 82 -17.61 -8.54 -2.88
C GLU A 82 -16.31 -7.78 -3.22
N LYS A 83 -16.21 -6.51 -2.78
CA LYS A 83 -15.01 -5.69 -2.93
C LYS A 83 -13.77 -6.30 -2.26
N TYR A 84 -13.94 -6.95 -1.09
CA TYR A 84 -12.83 -7.64 -0.39
C TYR A 84 -12.55 -9.05 -0.93
N GLY A 85 -13.18 -9.45 -2.05
CA GLY A 85 -12.91 -10.70 -2.74
C GLY A 85 -13.31 -11.94 -1.94
N VAL A 86 -14.42 -11.87 -1.23
CA VAL A 86 -15.02 -13.05 -0.56
C VAL A 86 -15.63 -13.97 -1.60
N ASP A 87 -15.39 -15.29 -1.49
CA ASP A 87 -15.93 -16.28 -2.43
C ASP A 87 -17.36 -16.65 -2.12
N ASN A 88 -17.65 -17.02 -0.86
CA ASN A 88 -18.97 -17.45 -0.42
C ASN A 88 -19.42 -16.67 0.82
N LEU A 89 -20.51 -15.94 0.69
CA LEU A 89 -21.17 -15.22 1.78
C LEU A 89 -22.47 -15.93 2.15
N VAL A 90 -22.62 -16.28 3.43
CA VAL A 90 -23.83 -16.93 3.94
C VAL A 90 -24.56 -15.98 4.89
N ILE A 91 -25.79 -15.64 4.55
CA ILE A 91 -26.65 -14.75 5.33
C ILE A 91 -27.67 -15.60 6.06
N ILE A 92 -27.52 -15.71 7.38
CA ILE A 92 -28.40 -16.49 8.24
C ILE A 92 -29.51 -15.60 8.79
N PRO A 93 -30.80 -15.97 8.61
CA PRO A 93 -31.90 -15.31 9.28
C PRO A 93 -31.75 -15.40 10.81
N PHE A 94 -31.47 -14.28 11.47
CA PHE A 94 -31.36 -14.26 12.93
C PHE A 94 -32.74 -14.07 13.56
N THR A 95 -33.29 -15.16 14.09
CA THR A 95 -34.61 -15.17 14.73
C THR A 95 -34.50 -15.27 16.24
N ILE A 96 -35.62 -15.08 16.96
CA ILE A 96 -35.67 -15.29 18.43
C ILE A 96 -35.34 -16.76 18.75
N GLU A 97 -35.86 -17.72 17.97
CA GLU A 97 -35.59 -19.15 18.14
C GLU A 97 -34.09 -19.43 17.97
N PHE A 98 -33.45 -18.87 16.93
CA PHE A 98 -32.02 -19.04 16.74
C PHE A 98 -31.21 -18.44 17.91
N SER A 99 -31.67 -17.33 18.50
CA SER A 99 -31.01 -16.70 19.65
C SER A 99 -31.06 -17.54 20.93
N GLN A 100 -31.95 -18.52 21.01
CA GLN A 100 -32.17 -19.39 22.19
C GLN A 100 -31.43 -20.73 22.12
N ILE A 101 -30.77 -21.06 21.01
CA ILE A 101 -29.99 -22.31 20.91
C ILE A 101 -28.79 -22.27 21.86
N SER A 102 -28.51 -23.41 22.47
CA SER A 102 -27.36 -23.57 23.36
C SER A 102 -26.04 -23.41 22.60
N ALA A 103 -24.95 -23.06 23.29
CA ALA A 103 -23.65 -22.96 22.64
C ALA A 103 -23.18 -24.26 22.01
N LEU A 104 -23.50 -25.41 22.62
CA LEU A 104 -23.17 -26.72 22.08
C LEU A 104 -23.99 -27.03 20.82
N GLU A 105 -25.29 -26.78 20.84
CA GLU A 105 -26.16 -26.97 19.68
C GLU A 105 -25.80 -26.04 18.51
N TYR A 106 -25.42 -24.81 18.81
CA TYR A 106 -24.89 -23.87 17.83
C TYR A 106 -23.65 -24.43 17.12
N MET A 107 -22.74 -25.03 17.86
CA MET A 107 -21.55 -25.63 17.29
C MET A 107 -21.87 -26.90 16.49
N GLU A 108 -22.56 -27.88 17.11
CA GLU A 108 -22.76 -29.21 16.53
C GLU A 108 -23.69 -29.16 15.32
N LYS A 109 -24.89 -28.58 15.51
CA LYS A 109 -25.92 -28.62 14.49
C LYS A 109 -25.80 -27.51 13.46
N PHE A 110 -25.49 -26.29 13.92
CA PHE A 110 -25.44 -25.16 13.02
C PHE A 110 -24.09 -25.09 12.30
N LEU A 111 -22.96 -25.01 13.05
CA LEU A 111 -21.67 -24.76 12.46
C LEU A 111 -21.05 -26.00 11.82
N ILE A 112 -20.84 -27.06 12.60
CA ILE A 112 -20.17 -28.27 12.13
C ILE A 112 -21.08 -29.06 11.16
N GLY A 113 -22.35 -29.20 11.49
CA GLY A 113 -23.30 -29.97 10.69
C GLY A 113 -23.52 -29.40 9.28
N ASN A 114 -23.49 -28.09 9.10
CA ASN A 114 -23.75 -27.48 7.80
C ASN A 114 -22.49 -27.12 7.03
N PHE A 115 -21.39 -26.78 7.71
CA PHE A 115 -20.21 -26.20 7.04
C PHE A 115 -18.99 -27.13 7.00
N LYS A 116 -19.00 -28.23 7.79
CA LYS A 116 -17.88 -29.19 7.89
C LYS A 116 -16.51 -28.53 7.91
N PRO A 117 -16.25 -27.62 8.87
CA PRO A 117 -15.05 -26.81 8.87
C PRO A 117 -13.81 -27.65 9.17
N ASP A 118 -12.75 -27.49 8.37
CA ASP A 118 -11.39 -27.89 8.75
C ASP A 118 -10.76 -26.82 9.65
N TYR A 119 -11.11 -25.54 9.40
CA TYR A 119 -10.65 -24.40 10.19
C TYR A 119 -11.78 -23.43 10.51
N ILE A 120 -11.78 -22.94 11.75
CA ILE A 120 -12.66 -21.88 12.23
C ILE A 120 -11.78 -20.70 12.62
N VAL A 121 -11.92 -19.57 11.91
CA VAL A 121 -11.19 -18.32 12.20
C VAL A 121 -12.12 -17.38 12.93
N ILE A 122 -11.73 -16.93 14.12
CA ILE A 122 -12.55 -16.02 14.96
C ILE A 122 -11.69 -14.91 15.58
N GLY A 123 -12.33 -13.78 15.87
CA GLY A 123 -11.71 -12.73 16.69
C GLY A 123 -11.72 -13.09 18.18
N TYR A 124 -10.83 -12.49 18.94
CA TYR A 124 -10.61 -12.71 20.37
C TYR A 124 -11.88 -12.49 21.24
N ASP A 125 -12.81 -11.64 20.80
CA ASP A 125 -14.05 -11.31 21.52
C ASP A 125 -15.29 -12.09 21.07
N HIS A 126 -15.09 -13.08 20.20
CA HIS A 126 -16.18 -13.85 19.63
C HIS A 126 -16.95 -14.65 20.68
N ARG A 127 -18.27 -14.45 20.71
CA ARG A 127 -19.21 -15.13 21.63
C ARG A 127 -20.43 -15.60 20.87
N PHE A 128 -20.95 -16.78 21.20
CA PHE A 128 -22.08 -17.42 20.52
C PHE A 128 -23.01 -18.16 21.50
N GLY A 129 -24.15 -18.60 20.97
CA GLY A 129 -25.18 -19.33 21.73
C GLY A 129 -25.95 -18.44 22.70
N ILE A 130 -26.94 -19.04 23.37
CA ILE A 130 -27.82 -18.34 24.32
C ILE A 130 -27.01 -17.61 25.40
N ASN A 131 -27.38 -16.37 25.69
CA ASN A 131 -26.69 -15.50 26.65
C ASN A 131 -25.18 -15.34 26.39
N ARG A 132 -24.72 -15.54 25.15
CA ARG A 132 -23.30 -15.49 24.79
C ARG A 132 -22.43 -16.47 25.61
N SER A 133 -22.99 -17.64 25.97
CA SER A 133 -22.35 -18.61 26.84
C SER A 133 -21.21 -19.40 26.16
N GLY A 134 -21.16 -19.43 24.83
CA GLY A 134 -20.08 -20.03 24.06
C GLY A 134 -18.94 -19.06 23.80
N ASP A 135 -17.72 -19.54 23.91
CA ASP A 135 -16.50 -18.81 23.62
C ASP A 135 -15.43 -19.72 22.99
N ILE A 136 -14.23 -19.16 22.76
CA ILE A 136 -13.10 -19.91 22.20
C ILE A 136 -12.70 -21.11 23.05
N ASN A 137 -12.86 -21.07 24.38
CA ASN A 137 -12.49 -22.18 25.24
C ASN A 137 -13.40 -23.37 25.00
N LEU A 138 -14.70 -23.15 24.79
CA LEU A 138 -15.63 -24.20 24.41
C LEU A 138 -15.27 -24.81 23.07
N LEU A 139 -14.93 -23.99 22.05
CA LEU A 139 -14.44 -24.47 20.76
C LEU A 139 -13.18 -25.32 20.92
N LYS A 140 -12.20 -24.85 21.73
CA LYS A 140 -10.97 -25.61 22.01
C LYS A 140 -11.21 -26.94 22.72
N GLN A 141 -12.24 -27.05 23.55
CA GLN A 141 -12.61 -28.30 24.23
C GLN A 141 -13.14 -29.35 23.26
N VAL A 142 -13.91 -28.96 22.28
CA VAL A 142 -14.61 -29.90 21.37
C VAL A 142 -13.86 -30.17 20.07
N ARG A 143 -12.84 -29.36 19.73
CA ARG A 143 -12.10 -29.48 18.46
C ARG A 143 -11.58 -30.89 18.19
N SER A 144 -11.06 -31.56 19.23
CA SER A 144 -10.51 -32.93 19.12
C SER A 144 -11.56 -33.98 18.77
N SER A 145 -12.83 -33.75 19.15
CA SER A 145 -13.94 -34.67 18.88
C SER A 145 -14.49 -34.53 17.46
N TYR A 146 -14.31 -33.38 16.84
CA TYR A 146 -14.89 -33.07 15.52
C TYR A 146 -13.82 -32.85 14.43
N GLY A 147 -12.54 -32.80 14.78
CA GLY A 147 -11.42 -32.79 13.82
C GLY A 147 -11.19 -31.46 13.09
N PHE A 148 -11.58 -30.32 13.68
CA PHE A 148 -11.28 -28.99 13.15
C PHE A 148 -10.20 -28.26 13.95
N GLU A 149 -9.54 -27.30 13.33
CA GLU A 149 -8.59 -26.39 13.97
C GLU A 149 -9.19 -25.00 14.17
N ILE A 150 -8.67 -24.26 15.16
CA ILE A 150 -9.14 -22.93 15.50
C ILE A 150 -7.98 -21.94 15.36
N ILE A 151 -8.24 -20.88 14.65
CA ILE A 151 -7.32 -19.74 14.55
C ILE A 151 -7.99 -18.54 15.19
N GLU A 152 -7.38 -18.07 16.26
CA GLU A 152 -7.78 -16.88 16.97
C GLU A 152 -6.96 -15.70 16.46
N ILE A 153 -7.63 -14.64 16.02
CA ILE A 153 -6.98 -13.36 15.71
C ILE A 153 -6.91 -12.57 17.00
N GLU A 154 -5.70 -12.40 17.53
CA GLU A 154 -5.46 -11.73 18.81
C GLU A 154 -5.73 -10.22 18.75
N ALA A 155 -6.05 -9.62 19.91
CA ALA A 155 -6.28 -8.18 20.02
C ALA A 155 -5.04 -7.35 19.61
N GLN A 156 -3.83 -7.87 19.83
CA GLN A 156 -2.56 -7.22 19.49
C GLN A 156 -2.26 -7.20 17.97
N GLU A 157 -2.81 -8.17 17.21
CA GLU A 157 -2.74 -8.15 15.75
C GLU A 157 -3.63 -7.05 15.15
N VAL A 158 -4.57 -6.53 15.93
CA VAL A 158 -5.46 -5.43 15.59
C VAL A 158 -4.95 -4.17 16.28
N ASP A 159 -3.81 -3.61 15.85
CA ASP A 159 -3.11 -2.45 16.42
C ASP A 159 -3.66 -1.89 17.74
N GLU A 160 -2.80 -1.42 18.67
CA GLU A 160 -3.08 -0.89 20.02
C GLU A 160 -4.23 0.15 20.13
N ILE A 161 -4.73 0.67 19.03
CA ILE A 161 -5.95 1.46 18.95
C ILE A 161 -7.11 0.49 18.83
N THR A 162 -7.77 0.19 19.94
CA THR A 162 -8.96 -0.68 19.99
C THR A 162 -9.98 -0.30 18.91
N ILE A 163 -9.90 -0.94 17.74
CA ILE A 163 -10.82 -0.73 16.62
C ILE A 163 -12.15 -1.38 17.03
N SER A 164 -13.19 -0.59 17.11
CA SER A 164 -14.53 -1.10 17.41
C SER A 164 -15.60 -0.32 16.66
N SER A 165 -16.67 -0.99 16.27
CA SER A 165 -17.84 -0.33 15.69
C SER A 165 -18.37 0.82 16.54
N THR A 166 -18.14 0.80 17.88
CA THR A 166 -18.52 1.89 18.78
C THR A 166 -17.71 3.16 18.54
N LYS A 167 -16.39 3.05 18.36
CA LYS A 167 -15.54 4.22 18.04
C LYS A 167 -15.88 4.82 16.68
N ILE A 168 -16.13 3.96 15.69
CA ILE A 168 -16.54 4.40 14.35
C ILE A 168 -17.86 5.17 14.42
N ARG A 169 -18.84 4.66 15.19
CA ARG A 169 -20.12 5.39 15.39
C ARG A 169 -19.89 6.75 16.03
N SER A 170 -19.07 6.83 17.08
CA SER A 170 -18.73 8.08 17.74
C SER A 170 -18.07 9.07 16.79
N ALA A 171 -17.11 8.64 15.97
CA ALA A 171 -16.44 9.47 15.00
C ALA A 171 -17.41 10.01 13.93
N LEU A 172 -18.30 9.17 13.39
CA LEU A 172 -19.34 9.61 12.43
C LEU A 172 -20.32 10.61 13.05
N GLN A 173 -20.69 10.43 14.31
CA GLN A 173 -21.60 11.32 15.02
C GLN A 173 -20.96 12.66 15.42
N SER A 174 -19.65 12.70 15.61
CA SER A 174 -18.89 13.93 15.88
C SER A 174 -18.41 14.66 14.61
N GLY A 175 -18.62 14.07 13.43
CA GLY A 175 -18.14 14.62 12.15
C GLY A 175 -16.68 14.32 11.83
N ASP A 176 -16.00 13.54 12.65
CA ASP A 176 -14.63 13.08 12.38
C ASP A 176 -14.65 11.92 11.38
N LEU A 177 -14.93 12.29 10.12
CA LEU A 177 -15.05 11.32 9.04
C LEU A 177 -13.70 10.70 8.64
N GLU A 178 -12.60 11.43 8.83
CA GLU A 178 -11.25 10.95 8.56
C GLU A 178 -10.89 9.80 9.51
N GLN A 179 -11.15 9.97 10.82
CA GLN A 179 -10.96 8.90 11.78
C GLN A 179 -11.91 7.72 11.50
N ALA A 180 -13.17 7.97 11.14
CA ALA A 180 -14.14 6.93 10.82
C ALA A 180 -13.70 6.10 9.62
N ASN A 181 -13.34 6.74 8.51
CA ASN A 181 -12.88 6.10 7.29
C ASN A 181 -11.54 5.39 7.50
N GLY A 182 -10.62 5.96 8.29
CA GLY A 182 -9.37 5.33 8.69
C GLY A 182 -9.61 4.01 9.44
N LEU A 183 -10.51 4.00 10.44
CA LEU A 183 -10.86 2.78 11.19
C LEU A 183 -11.61 1.74 10.34
N LEU A 184 -12.39 2.20 9.36
CA LEU A 184 -13.09 1.35 8.40
C LEU A 184 -12.14 0.80 7.32
N ASN A 185 -11.06 1.50 6.98
CA ASN A 185 -10.20 1.27 5.81
C ASN A 185 -11.00 1.30 4.48
N HIS A 186 -12.07 2.05 4.47
CA HIS A 186 -12.87 2.38 3.29
C HIS A 186 -13.76 3.59 3.58
N ALA A 187 -14.22 4.27 2.53
CA ALA A 187 -15.18 5.35 2.67
C ALA A 187 -16.49 4.85 3.30
N TYR A 188 -17.07 5.63 4.19
CA TYR A 188 -18.35 5.29 4.82
C TYR A 188 -19.45 5.15 3.78
N PRO A 189 -20.10 3.98 3.63
CA PRO A 189 -21.16 3.79 2.66
C PRO A 189 -22.48 4.38 3.17
N LEU A 190 -23.23 5.01 2.29
CA LEU A 190 -24.57 5.50 2.56
C LEU A 190 -25.42 5.28 1.30
N SER A 191 -26.35 4.36 1.34
CA SER A 191 -27.16 4.00 0.17
C SER A 191 -28.66 4.13 0.41
N GLY A 192 -29.39 4.37 -0.66
CA GLY A 192 -30.85 4.47 -0.60
C GLY A 192 -31.50 4.72 -1.95
N ILE A 193 -32.81 4.85 -1.94
CA ILE A 193 -33.61 5.06 -3.15
C ILE A 193 -33.81 6.56 -3.39
N VAL A 194 -33.60 7.00 -4.63
CA VAL A 194 -33.84 8.38 -5.03
C VAL A 194 -35.34 8.69 -5.05
N VAL A 195 -35.75 9.66 -4.27
CA VAL A 195 -37.14 10.12 -4.18
C VAL A 195 -37.29 11.56 -4.65
N ARG A 196 -38.53 11.95 -4.99
CA ARG A 196 -38.81 13.33 -5.39
C ARG A 196 -38.71 14.27 -4.18
N GLY A 197 -37.89 15.32 -4.28
CA GLY A 197 -37.75 16.40 -3.31
C GLY A 197 -38.47 17.68 -3.69
N ARG A 198 -38.20 18.79 -3.00
CA ARG A 198 -38.83 20.12 -3.19
C ARG A 198 -38.32 20.88 -4.42
N LYS A 199 -37.30 20.37 -5.15
CA LYS A 199 -36.69 20.95 -6.35
C LYS A 199 -36.06 22.34 -6.19
N LEU A 200 -35.88 22.85 -4.96
CA LEU A 200 -35.26 24.15 -4.72
C LEU A 200 -33.85 24.23 -5.33
N GLY A 201 -33.04 23.15 -5.18
CA GLY A 201 -31.70 23.06 -5.76
C GLY A 201 -31.69 23.28 -7.28
N THR A 202 -32.68 22.76 -8.00
CA THR A 202 -32.80 22.96 -9.47
C THR A 202 -33.02 24.43 -9.83
N GLU A 203 -33.81 25.17 -9.04
CA GLU A 203 -34.11 26.60 -9.27
C GLU A 203 -32.87 27.49 -9.08
N ILE A 204 -31.95 27.09 -8.20
CA ILE A 204 -30.71 27.84 -7.89
C ILE A 204 -29.48 27.31 -8.63
N GLY A 205 -29.63 26.34 -9.56
CA GLY A 205 -28.55 25.81 -10.39
C GLY A 205 -27.77 24.66 -9.78
N PHE A 206 -28.22 24.10 -8.64
CA PHE A 206 -27.65 22.95 -7.97
C PHE A 206 -28.68 21.81 -7.83
N PRO A 207 -29.01 21.09 -8.92
CA PRO A 207 -29.96 19.98 -8.85
C PRO A 207 -29.49 18.91 -7.88
N THR A 208 -30.36 18.49 -6.94
CA THR A 208 -30.08 17.46 -5.95
C THR A 208 -30.97 16.24 -6.10
N ALA A 209 -30.42 15.05 -5.90
CA ALA A 209 -31.17 13.82 -5.68
C ALA A 209 -31.42 13.64 -4.18
N ASN A 210 -32.69 13.48 -3.80
CA ASN A 210 -33.07 13.20 -2.41
C ASN A 210 -33.01 11.69 -2.17
N ILE A 211 -32.28 11.26 -1.16
CA ILE A 211 -32.04 9.85 -0.82
C ILE A 211 -32.93 9.43 0.33
N LYS A 212 -33.74 8.41 0.13
CA LYS A 212 -34.48 7.73 1.19
C LYS A 212 -33.72 6.45 1.57
N LEU A 213 -33.26 6.37 2.81
CA LEU A 213 -32.59 5.17 3.31
C LEU A 213 -33.56 3.97 3.31
N GLU A 214 -33.02 2.79 3.07
CA GLU A 214 -33.77 1.53 3.05
C GLU A 214 -33.93 0.92 4.44
N ASP A 215 -33.03 1.23 5.39
CA ASP A 215 -33.09 0.79 6.79
C ASP A 215 -33.07 2.02 7.73
N ASP A 216 -34.10 2.17 8.53
CA ASP A 216 -34.24 3.27 9.51
C ASP A 216 -33.17 3.19 10.63
N LYS A 217 -32.50 2.05 10.79
CA LYS A 217 -31.40 1.87 11.75
C LYS A 217 -30.03 2.25 11.19
N LYS A 218 -29.94 2.55 9.89
CA LYS A 218 -28.68 3.00 9.30
C LYS A 218 -28.20 4.27 10.01
N LEU A 219 -26.95 4.26 10.46
CA LEU A 219 -26.34 5.45 11.05
C LEU A 219 -26.17 6.53 9.99
N ILE A 220 -26.72 7.70 10.26
CA ILE A 220 -26.51 8.88 9.44
C ILE A 220 -25.40 9.69 10.10
N PRO A 221 -24.34 10.11 9.39
CA PRO A 221 -23.31 10.99 9.92
C PRO A 221 -23.86 12.32 10.45
N MET A 222 -23.03 13.08 11.15
CA MET A 222 -23.37 14.41 11.65
C MET A 222 -23.92 15.31 10.54
N ASP A 223 -24.79 16.26 10.90
CA ASP A 223 -25.35 17.23 9.96
C ASP A 223 -24.26 18.15 9.37
N GLY A 224 -24.32 18.34 8.05
CA GLY A 224 -23.35 19.16 7.34
C GLY A 224 -23.25 18.87 5.85
N ILE A 225 -22.21 19.41 5.24
CA ILE A 225 -21.87 19.23 3.84
C ILE A 225 -20.64 18.33 3.74
N TYR A 226 -20.66 17.43 2.78
CA TYR A 226 -19.61 16.42 2.58
C TYR A 226 -19.22 16.31 1.10
N ALA A 227 -17.95 16.07 0.82
CA ALA A 227 -17.52 15.51 -0.46
C ALA A 227 -17.82 14.01 -0.48
N CYS A 228 -18.40 13.50 -1.55
CA CYS A 228 -18.74 12.09 -1.70
C CYS A 228 -18.54 11.60 -3.14
N ARG A 229 -18.29 10.31 -3.31
CA ARG A 229 -18.46 9.63 -4.60
C ARG A 229 -19.84 9.03 -4.67
N VAL A 230 -20.44 9.09 -5.86
CA VAL A 230 -21.79 8.59 -6.16
C VAL A 230 -21.67 7.51 -7.21
N ILE A 231 -22.14 6.30 -6.90
CA ILE A 231 -22.17 5.19 -7.83
C ILE A 231 -23.58 5.12 -8.43
N ALA A 232 -23.67 5.46 -9.72
CA ALA A 232 -24.90 5.41 -10.49
C ALA A 232 -24.64 4.71 -11.84
N HIS A 233 -25.54 3.83 -12.30
CA HIS A 233 -25.39 3.09 -13.57
C HIS A 233 -24.02 2.39 -13.72
N LYS A 234 -23.45 1.86 -12.62
CA LYS A 234 -22.11 1.25 -12.57
C LYS A 234 -20.94 2.19 -12.88
N LYS A 235 -21.20 3.51 -12.90
CA LYS A 235 -20.17 4.55 -13.03
C LYS A 235 -20.07 5.32 -11.72
N THR A 236 -18.87 5.81 -11.47
CA THR A 236 -18.58 6.64 -10.29
C THR A 236 -18.51 8.10 -10.71
N TYR A 237 -19.22 8.95 -9.97
CA TYR A 237 -19.25 10.40 -10.14
C TYR A 237 -18.81 11.07 -8.85
N ASN A 238 -18.21 12.23 -8.93
CA ASN A 238 -17.96 13.09 -7.78
C ASN A 238 -19.25 13.85 -7.42
N GLY A 239 -19.40 14.19 -6.15
CA GLY A 239 -20.59 14.91 -5.72
C GLY A 239 -20.43 15.56 -4.35
N MET A 240 -21.42 16.35 -4.02
CA MET A 240 -21.54 17.06 -2.74
C MET A 240 -22.82 16.59 -2.05
N LEU A 241 -22.68 16.04 -0.85
CA LEU A 241 -23.75 15.49 -0.04
C LEU A 241 -24.12 16.48 1.08
N TYR A 242 -25.41 16.76 1.21
CA TYR A 242 -26.01 17.47 2.36
C TYR A 242 -26.73 16.48 3.27
N ILE A 243 -26.49 16.60 4.56
CA ILE A 243 -27.23 15.94 5.64
C ILE A 243 -27.71 17.01 6.59
N GLY A 244 -29.01 17.05 6.87
CA GLY A 244 -29.61 18.05 7.78
C GLY A 244 -31.04 17.73 8.15
N ASP A 245 -31.63 18.55 9.02
CA ASP A 245 -33.01 18.37 9.47
C ASP A 245 -34.01 19.00 8.50
N ILE A 246 -35.14 18.31 8.24
CA ILE A 246 -36.26 18.91 7.53
C ILE A 246 -37.16 19.64 8.56
N PRO A 247 -37.33 20.96 8.47
CA PRO A 247 -38.27 21.67 9.32
C PRO A 247 -39.70 21.24 9.01
N THR A 248 -40.28 20.34 9.79
CA THR A 248 -41.68 19.92 9.63
C THR A 248 -42.45 20.25 10.92
N ILE A 249 -43.55 20.98 10.77
CA ILE A 249 -44.44 21.28 11.87
C ILE A 249 -45.21 20.00 12.22
N GLY A 250 -44.92 19.43 13.40
CA GLY A 250 -45.76 18.39 14.03
C GLY A 250 -45.40 16.93 13.75
N MET A 251 -44.24 16.60 13.14
CA MET A 251 -43.73 15.24 13.01
C MET A 251 -42.29 15.13 13.53
N GLU A 252 -41.87 13.91 13.93
CA GLU A 252 -40.49 13.63 14.34
C GLU A 252 -39.47 14.15 13.32
N ASN A 253 -38.38 14.75 13.77
CA ASN A 253 -37.31 15.29 12.92
C ASN A 253 -36.81 14.20 11.94
N ARG A 254 -37.18 14.34 10.68
CA ARG A 254 -36.66 13.50 9.60
C ARG A 254 -35.42 14.15 9.02
N LYS A 255 -34.35 13.37 8.88
CA LYS A 255 -33.15 13.81 8.20
C LYS A 255 -33.41 13.93 6.70
N SER A 256 -32.97 15.03 6.10
CA SER A 256 -32.80 15.16 4.65
C SER A 256 -31.41 14.70 4.26
N ILE A 257 -31.35 13.87 3.26
CA ILE A 257 -30.09 13.41 2.65
C ILE A 257 -30.21 13.77 1.17
N GLU A 258 -29.43 14.75 0.74
CA GLU A 258 -29.50 15.27 -0.61
C GLU A 258 -28.11 15.27 -1.23
N VAL A 259 -27.97 14.77 -2.46
CA VAL A 259 -26.69 14.76 -3.17
C VAL A 259 -26.77 15.53 -4.48
N ASN A 260 -25.89 16.50 -4.67
CA ASN A 260 -25.60 17.11 -5.97
C ASN A 260 -24.49 16.30 -6.64
N ILE A 261 -24.83 15.66 -7.78
CA ILE A 261 -23.89 14.82 -8.54
C ILE A 261 -23.26 15.72 -9.62
N PHE A 262 -21.94 15.80 -9.64
CA PHE A 262 -21.23 16.66 -10.59
C PHE A 262 -21.27 16.05 -12.00
N ASP A 263 -21.45 16.88 -13.00
CA ASP A 263 -21.45 16.52 -14.43
C ASP A 263 -22.44 15.39 -14.78
N PHE A 264 -23.61 15.38 -14.11
CA PHE A 264 -24.63 14.35 -14.25
C PHE A 264 -25.99 14.94 -14.60
N ASN A 265 -26.65 14.40 -15.63
CA ASN A 265 -27.94 14.92 -16.16
C ASN A 265 -29.01 13.84 -16.36
N ASP A 266 -28.77 12.59 -15.94
CA ASP A 266 -29.75 11.51 -16.16
C ASP A 266 -30.89 11.52 -15.13
N ASP A 267 -32.05 10.99 -15.50
CA ASP A 267 -33.16 10.74 -14.58
C ASP A 267 -32.92 9.45 -13.81
N ILE A 268 -32.79 9.58 -12.48
CA ILE A 268 -32.49 8.48 -11.54
C ILE A 268 -33.55 8.28 -10.47
N TYR A 269 -34.74 8.87 -10.62
CA TYR A 269 -35.85 8.67 -9.68
C TYR A 269 -36.25 7.19 -9.58
N GLY A 270 -36.44 6.72 -8.33
CA GLY A 270 -36.75 5.33 -8.02
C GLY A 270 -35.56 4.37 -8.12
N GLN A 271 -34.41 4.84 -8.56
CA GLN A 271 -33.19 4.02 -8.58
C GLN A 271 -32.47 4.04 -7.24
N ARG A 272 -31.73 2.98 -6.94
CA ARG A 272 -30.83 2.92 -5.80
C ARG A 272 -29.51 3.59 -6.15
N LEU A 273 -29.05 4.48 -5.27
CA LEU A 273 -27.71 5.06 -5.31
C LEU A 273 -26.88 4.53 -4.14
N SER A 274 -25.62 4.27 -4.40
CA SER A 274 -24.59 4.02 -3.36
C SER A 274 -23.67 5.24 -3.28
N LEU A 275 -23.57 5.83 -2.10
CA LEU A 275 -22.69 6.95 -1.81
C LEU A 275 -21.49 6.46 -1.00
N GLN A 276 -20.33 7.01 -1.25
CA GLN A 276 -19.11 6.87 -0.48
C GLN A 276 -18.78 8.22 0.13
N VAL A 277 -19.04 8.39 1.43
CA VAL A 277 -18.83 9.66 2.14
C VAL A 277 -17.35 9.80 2.47
N LEU A 278 -16.69 10.84 1.93
CA LEU A 278 -15.23 10.94 1.91
C LEU A 278 -14.69 11.99 2.87
N LYS A 279 -15.22 13.22 2.83
CA LYS A 279 -14.71 14.34 3.63
C LYS A 279 -15.84 15.22 4.12
N PHE A 280 -15.77 15.61 5.39
CA PHE A 280 -16.60 16.65 5.96
C PHE A 280 -16.07 18.01 5.50
N LEU A 281 -16.91 18.84 4.91
CA LEU A 281 -16.53 20.16 4.41
C LEU A 281 -16.89 21.26 5.42
N ARG A 282 -18.14 21.27 5.90
CA ARG A 282 -18.59 22.24 6.91
C ARG A 282 -19.92 21.84 7.57
N HIS A 283 -20.20 22.49 8.68
CA HIS A 283 -21.50 22.40 9.36
C HIS A 283 -22.62 23.07 8.56
N GLU A 284 -23.87 22.67 8.89
CA GLU A 284 -25.06 23.35 8.37
C GLU A 284 -25.05 24.83 8.77
N GLN A 285 -25.53 25.68 7.87
CA GLN A 285 -25.61 27.13 8.07
C GLN A 285 -26.95 27.67 7.55
N LYS A 286 -27.52 28.63 8.28
CA LYS A 286 -28.71 29.37 7.81
C LYS A 286 -28.30 30.57 6.97
N PHE A 287 -29.04 30.84 5.90
CA PHE A 287 -28.79 31.94 4.99
C PHE A 287 -29.96 32.94 5.03
N GLU A 288 -29.64 34.22 4.93
CA GLU A 288 -30.63 35.28 4.94
C GLU A 288 -31.30 35.48 3.56
N SER A 289 -30.60 35.09 2.48
CA SER A 289 -31.10 35.18 1.13
C SER A 289 -30.78 33.93 0.28
N ILE A 290 -31.52 33.72 -0.80
CA ILE A 290 -31.25 32.66 -1.79
C ILE A 290 -29.90 32.89 -2.48
N GLU A 291 -29.50 34.14 -2.67
CA GLU A 291 -28.22 34.47 -3.31
C GLU A 291 -27.04 34.12 -2.41
N ASP A 292 -27.14 34.33 -1.08
CA ASP A 292 -26.11 33.90 -0.12
C ASP A 292 -25.98 32.39 -0.10
N LEU A 293 -27.09 31.66 -0.13
CA LEU A 293 -27.10 30.20 -0.26
C LEU A 293 -26.39 29.76 -1.55
N ARG A 294 -26.71 30.39 -2.66
CA ARG A 294 -26.10 30.07 -3.97
C ARG A 294 -24.59 30.30 -3.96
N LEU A 295 -24.15 31.45 -3.44
CA LEU A 295 -22.72 31.77 -3.33
C LEU A 295 -21.98 30.73 -2.45
N GLN A 296 -22.62 30.30 -1.34
CA GLN A 296 -22.03 29.30 -0.47
C GLN A 296 -21.96 27.91 -1.15
N LEU A 297 -22.99 27.51 -1.89
CA LEU A 297 -22.97 26.24 -2.65
C LEU A 297 -21.88 26.21 -3.73
N HIS A 298 -21.55 27.35 -4.36
CA HIS A 298 -20.39 27.43 -5.25
C HIS A 298 -19.08 27.19 -4.49
N LYS A 299 -18.89 27.82 -3.32
CA LYS A 299 -17.69 27.59 -2.48
C LYS A 299 -17.59 26.14 -2.02
N ASP A 300 -18.69 25.54 -1.62
CA ASP A 300 -18.74 24.14 -1.19
C ASP A 300 -18.36 23.20 -2.35
N ARG A 301 -18.86 23.50 -3.56
CA ARG A 301 -18.51 22.76 -4.78
C ARG A 301 -17.01 22.89 -5.10
N ASP A 302 -16.47 24.11 -5.05
CA ASP A 302 -15.04 24.35 -5.30
C ASP A 302 -14.17 23.59 -4.29
N GLN A 303 -14.50 23.63 -2.99
CA GLN A 303 -13.82 22.86 -1.96
C GLN A 303 -13.91 21.34 -2.19
N ALA A 304 -15.07 20.85 -2.64
CA ALA A 304 -15.20 19.43 -2.97
C ALA A 304 -14.35 19.06 -4.20
N LEU A 305 -14.31 19.91 -5.22
CA LEU A 305 -13.47 19.69 -6.42
C LEU A 305 -11.99 19.72 -6.09
N ASP A 306 -11.54 20.68 -5.29
CA ASP A 306 -10.15 20.74 -4.81
C ASP A 306 -9.78 19.45 -4.07
N TYR A 307 -10.66 18.98 -3.17
CA TYR A 307 -10.43 17.70 -2.48
C TYR A 307 -10.34 16.50 -3.44
N PHE A 308 -11.18 16.45 -4.49
CA PHE A 308 -11.10 15.35 -5.47
C PHE A 308 -9.84 15.44 -6.33
N ASN A 309 -9.40 16.65 -6.69
CA ASN A 309 -8.15 16.85 -7.40
C ASN A 309 -6.94 16.40 -6.55
N ASP A 310 -6.93 16.75 -5.26
CA ASP A 310 -5.91 16.29 -4.32
C ASP A 310 -5.94 14.76 -4.19
N LEU A 311 -7.14 14.15 -4.10
CA LEU A 311 -7.31 12.71 -3.97
C LEU A 311 -6.90 11.95 -5.25
N GLU A 312 -7.01 12.56 -6.42
CA GLU A 312 -6.52 12.00 -7.68
C GLU A 312 -5.01 12.17 -7.81
N ALA A 313 -4.47 13.27 -7.31
CA ALA A 313 -3.02 13.46 -7.17
C ALA A 313 -2.41 12.49 -6.13
N GLU A 314 -3.18 12.13 -5.10
CA GLU A 314 -2.84 11.12 -4.08
C GLU A 314 -3.16 9.67 -4.51
N LYS A 315 -3.65 9.41 -5.71
CA LYS A 315 -3.70 8.04 -6.24
C LYS A 315 -2.26 7.54 -6.32
N GLN A 316 -1.84 6.92 -5.23
CA GLN A 316 -0.50 6.37 -5.11
C GLN A 316 -0.30 5.37 -6.25
N ALA A 317 0.56 5.70 -7.19
CA ALA A 317 1.11 4.69 -8.06
C ALA A 317 1.66 3.56 -7.18
N LEU A 318 1.46 2.31 -7.57
CA LEU A 318 2.04 1.18 -6.83
C LEU A 318 3.56 1.31 -6.78
N VAL A 319 4.15 1.79 -7.88
CA VAL A 319 5.58 2.03 -8.05
C VAL A 319 5.85 3.45 -8.53
N SER A 320 6.85 4.11 -7.95
CA SER A 320 7.46 5.30 -8.53
C SER A 320 8.87 4.96 -9.03
N VAL A 321 9.13 5.20 -10.31
CA VAL A 321 10.48 5.09 -10.90
C VAL A 321 11.19 6.42 -10.69
N ALA A 322 12.11 6.46 -9.74
CA ALA A 322 12.84 7.64 -9.34
C ALA A 322 14.21 7.71 -10.05
N ILE A 323 14.40 8.69 -10.91
CA ILE A 323 15.61 8.90 -11.71
C ILE A 323 16.33 10.13 -11.20
N LEU A 324 17.57 9.98 -10.72
CA LEU A 324 18.39 11.11 -10.29
C LEU A 324 19.16 11.71 -11.48
N ASN A 325 19.00 13.00 -11.69
CA ASN A 325 19.65 13.77 -12.75
C ASN A 325 20.56 14.85 -12.18
N TYR A 326 21.76 14.95 -12.72
CA TYR A 326 22.67 16.10 -12.52
C TYR A 326 23.51 16.35 -13.77
N ASN A 327 23.09 17.29 -14.62
CA ASN A 327 23.77 17.65 -15.87
C ASN A 327 23.95 16.42 -16.83
N THR A 328 22.93 15.57 -16.92
CA THR A 328 22.94 14.37 -17.77
C THR A 328 21.83 14.41 -18.82
N LYS A 329 21.51 15.58 -19.36
CA LYS A 329 20.48 15.76 -20.39
C LYS A 329 20.60 14.77 -21.54
N HIS A 330 21.83 14.53 -22.03
CA HIS A 330 22.10 13.60 -23.13
C HIS A 330 21.69 12.15 -22.78
N TYR A 331 21.81 11.73 -21.53
CA TYR A 331 21.30 10.42 -21.08
C TYR A 331 19.77 10.39 -20.99
N LEU A 332 19.16 11.49 -20.54
CA LEU A 332 17.70 11.57 -20.52
C LEU A 332 17.10 11.56 -21.93
N GLU A 333 17.79 12.18 -22.92
CA GLU A 333 17.38 12.12 -24.33
C GLU A 333 17.42 10.71 -24.89
N GLU A 334 18.35 9.88 -24.45
CA GLU A 334 18.56 8.51 -24.94
C GLU A 334 17.72 7.48 -24.17
N PHE A 335 17.65 7.57 -22.84
CA PHE A 335 17.14 6.49 -22.00
C PHE A 335 15.74 6.72 -21.40
N LEU A 336 15.34 7.99 -21.13
CA LEU A 336 14.02 8.27 -20.56
C LEU A 336 12.86 7.75 -21.41
N PRO A 337 12.91 7.75 -22.77
CA PRO A 337 11.87 7.15 -23.57
C PRO A 337 11.65 5.66 -23.25
N SER A 338 12.70 4.89 -22.95
CA SER A 338 12.58 3.48 -22.60
C SER A 338 11.78 3.28 -21.30
N VAL A 339 11.91 4.20 -20.34
CA VAL A 339 11.17 4.15 -19.08
C VAL A 339 9.71 4.51 -19.30
N SER A 340 9.41 5.59 -20.03
CA SER A 340 8.04 6.08 -20.24
C SER A 340 7.14 5.11 -21.01
N TYR A 341 7.70 4.18 -21.77
CA TYR A 341 6.95 3.22 -22.59
C TYR A 341 7.09 1.76 -22.14
N SER A 342 7.68 1.49 -20.97
CA SER A 342 8.17 0.15 -20.60
C SER A 342 7.22 -0.73 -19.81
N SER A 343 6.03 -0.28 -19.41
CA SER A 343 5.18 -1.08 -18.52
C SER A 343 3.71 -1.04 -18.89
N LYS A 344 3.01 -2.14 -18.62
CA LYS A 344 1.55 -2.24 -18.69
C LYS A 344 0.86 -1.82 -17.40
N GLU A 345 1.59 -1.82 -16.27
CA GLU A 345 1.07 -1.39 -14.99
C GLU A 345 1.22 0.13 -14.79
N GLU A 346 0.28 0.73 -14.05
CA GLU A 346 0.33 2.15 -13.72
C GLU A 346 1.48 2.43 -12.74
N PHE A 347 2.57 2.98 -13.23
CA PHE A 347 3.64 3.54 -12.41
C PHE A 347 3.81 5.04 -12.69
N GLU A 348 4.35 5.78 -11.75
CA GLU A 348 4.75 7.17 -11.99
C GLU A 348 6.25 7.25 -12.24
N THR A 349 6.66 8.07 -13.20
CA THR A 349 8.07 8.42 -13.38
C THR A 349 8.35 9.75 -12.67
N VAL A 350 9.38 9.76 -11.82
CA VAL A 350 9.81 10.94 -11.07
C VAL A 350 11.25 11.28 -11.44
N LEU A 351 11.46 12.42 -12.07
CA LEU A 351 12.82 12.95 -12.27
C LEU A 351 13.21 13.82 -11.08
N ILE A 352 14.29 13.45 -10.43
CA ILE A 352 14.90 14.18 -9.32
C ILE A 352 16.04 15.03 -9.88
N ASP A 353 15.79 16.30 -10.16
CA ASP A 353 16.84 17.20 -10.62
C ASP A 353 17.67 17.73 -9.46
N ASN A 354 18.94 17.39 -9.43
CA ASN A 354 19.87 17.70 -8.35
C ASN A 354 20.63 19.02 -8.58
N GLY A 355 19.92 20.04 -9.09
CA GLY A 355 20.48 21.36 -9.37
C GLY A 355 21.24 21.44 -10.69
N SER A 356 20.70 20.87 -11.75
CA SER A 356 21.30 20.89 -13.08
C SER A 356 21.27 22.28 -13.73
N THR A 357 22.20 22.50 -14.65
CA THR A 357 22.33 23.74 -15.42
C THR A 357 22.32 23.52 -16.95
N ASP A 358 22.13 22.26 -17.40
CA ASP A 358 22.25 21.81 -18.80
C ASP A 358 20.91 21.77 -19.56
N SER A 359 19.85 22.40 -19.05
CA SER A 359 18.50 22.36 -19.62
C SER A 359 17.79 20.99 -19.57
N SER A 360 18.23 20.06 -18.73
CA SER A 360 17.57 18.75 -18.48
C SER A 360 16.11 18.93 -18.08
N VAL A 361 15.83 19.78 -17.09
CA VAL A 361 14.46 20.06 -16.59
C VAL A 361 13.56 20.56 -17.71
N LYS A 362 14.06 21.53 -18.50
CA LYS A 362 13.28 22.06 -19.62
C LYS A 362 12.97 20.98 -20.66
N TYR A 363 13.95 20.15 -21.00
CA TYR A 363 13.77 19.05 -21.95
C TYR A 363 12.65 18.10 -21.47
N VAL A 364 12.69 17.67 -20.21
CA VAL A 364 11.68 16.76 -19.65
C VAL A 364 10.31 17.43 -19.59
N SER A 365 10.20 18.67 -19.14
CA SER A 365 8.93 19.42 -19.14
C SER A 365 8.31 19.58 -20.53
N ASP A 366 9.15 19.78 -21.56
CA ASP A 366 8.65 20.00 -22.92
C ASP A 366 8.23 18.70 -23.63
N TRP A 367 8.90 17.56 -23.36
CA TRP A 367 8.73 16.30 -24.10
C TRP A 367 8.08 15.17 -23.31
N PHE A 368 8.07 15.24 -21.98
CA PHE A 368 7.53 14.22 -21.06
C PHE A 368 6.70 14.89 -19.96
N PRO A 369 5.57 15.55 -20.30
CA PRO A 369 4.77 16.32 -19.34
C PRO A 369 4.14 15.43 -18.24
N GLU A 370 4.09 14.11 -18.44
CA GLU A 370 3.62 13.13 -17.46
C GLU A 370 4.68 12.82 -16.38
N VAL A 371 5.96 13.15 -16.61
CA VAL A 371 7.05 12.92 -15.66
C VAL A 371 6.98 13.98 -14.54
N LYS A 372 6.86 13.51 -13.32
CA LYS A 372 6.87 14.36 -12.13
C LYS A 372 8.28 14.89 -11.88
N LEU A 373 8.40 16.20 -11.66
CA LEU A 373 9.68 16.84 -11.39
C LEU A 373 9.83 17.17 -9.90
N ILE A 374 10.98 16.78 -9.32
CA ILE A 374 11.43 17.21 -8.00
C ILE A 374 12.74 17.96 -8.22
N GLU A 375 12.72 19.29 -8.07
CA GLU A 375 13.86 20.13 -8.37
C GLU A 375 14.57 20.60 -7.10
N PHE A 376 15.89 20.43 -7.04
CA PHE A 376 16.72 20.94 -5.97
C PHE A 376 17.55 22.15 -6.46
N SER A 377 17.78 23.09 -5.56
CA SER A 377 18.54 24.33 -5.86
C SER A 377 20.04 24.12 -6.00
N LYS A 378 20.57 22.95 -5.62
CA LYS A 378 22.00 22.60 -5.67
C LYS A 378 22.19 21.09 -5.68
N ASN A 379 23.38 20.64 -6.06
CA ASN A 379 23.77 19.23 -5.98
C ASN A 379 24.00 18.78 -4.52
N TYR A 380 23.15 17.87 -4.05
CA TYR A 380 23.24 17.22 -2.72
C TYR A 380 24.02 15.90 -2.72
N GLY A 381 24.54 15.45 -3.88
CA GLY A 381 25.08 14.09 -4.05
C GLY A 381 23.98 13.06 -4.26
N PHE A 382 24.35 11.79 -4.38
CA PHE A 382 23.42 10.71 -4.65
C PHE A 382 22.53 10.40 -3.43
N ALA A 383 23.15 10.09 -2.29
CA ALA A 383 22.46 9.65 -1.08
C ALA A 383 21.45 10.67 -0.54
N GLU A 384 21.88 11.93 -0.32
CA GLU A 384 20.99 12.94 0.25
C GLU A 384 19.90 13.39 -0.72
N ALA A 385 20.15 13.37 -2.03
CA ALA A 385 19.15 13.72 -3.03
C ALA A 385 17.99 12.70 -3.02
N TYR A 386 18.28 11.40 -3.04
CA TYR A 386 17.24 10.37 -2.91
C TYR A 386 16.50 10.45 -1.59
N ASN A 387 17.18 10.62 -0.45
CA ASN A 387 16.52 10.74 0.85
C ASN A 387 15.51 11.88 0.90
N ARG A 388 15.85 13.03 0.30
CA ARG A 388 14.97 14.21 0.22
C ARG A 388 13.79 13.98 -0.73
N ALA A 389 14.03 13.34 -1.85
CA ALA A 389 13.02 13.10 -2.86
C ALA A 389 12.03 12.02 -2.43
N LEU A 390 12.50 10.90 -1.83
CA LEU A 390 11.64 9.81 -1.41
C LEU A 390 10.66 10.21 -0.30
N GLY A 391 10.98 11.23 0.49
CA GLY A 391 10.03 11.84 1.43
C GLY A 391 8.84 12.54 0.76
N GLN A 392 8.94 12.88 -0.54
CA GLN A 392 7.90 13.54 -1.34
C GLN A 392 7.18 12.57 -2.31
N ILE A 393 7.63 11.33 -2.40
CA ILE A 393 7.06 10.25 -3.22
C ILE A 393 6.06 9.46 -2.36
N HIS A 394 4.91 9.11 -2.93
CA HIS A 394 3.81 8.47 -2.18
C HIS A 394 3.47 7.05 -2.65
N SER A 395 4.35 6.35 -3.36
CA SER A 395 4.16 4.96 -3.80
C SER A 395 4.52 3.95 -2.71
N LYS A 396 4.01 2.71 -2.84
CA LYS A 396 4.37 1.57 -1.98
C LYS A 396 5.82 1.12 -2.20
N TYR A 397 6.22 1.10 -3.48
CA TYR A 397 7.57 0.75 -3.91
C TYR A 397 8.23 1.92 -4.62
N VAL A 398 9.54 2.02 -4.50
CA VAL A 398 10.34 2.95 -5.29
C VAL A 398 11.39 2.16 -6.06
N ALA A 399 11.38 2.33 -7.39
CA ALA A 399 12.46 1.88 -8.25
C ALA A 399 13.49 3.01 -8.36
N ILE A 400 14.64 2.84 -7.73
CA ILE A 400 15.79 3.72 -7.89
C ILE A 400 16.46 3.33 -9.21
N LEU A 401 16.58 4.29 -10.13
CA LEU A 401 17.10 4.05 -11.47
C LEU A 401 18.09 5.14 -11.86
N ASN A 402 19.26 4.76 -12.36
CA ASN A 402 20.21 5.71 -12.90
C ASN A 402 19.75 6.28 -14.25
N SER A 403 20.16 7.51 -14.55
CA SER A 403 19.83 8.19 -15.82
C SER A 403 20.47 7.58 -17.07
N ASP A 404 21.46 6.70 -16.91
CA ASP A 404 22.19 5.97 -17.96
C ASP A 404 21.81 4.49 -18.08
N VAL A 405 20.57 4.16 -17.67
CA VAL A 405 19.99 2.81 -17.76
C VAL A 405 18.89 2.77 -18.81
N MET A 406 19.00 1.81 -19.73
CA MET A 406 17.93 1.44 -20.67
C MET A 406 17.14 0.27 -20.07
N VAL A 407 15.86 0.46 -19.85
CA VAL A 407 14.99 -0.60 -19.35
C VAL A 407 14.35 -1.38 -20.51
N THR A 408 13.97 -2.63 -20.21
CA THR A 408 13.25 -3.49 -21.15
C THR A 408 11.74 -3.40 -20.96
N GLU A 409 10.97 -3.91 -21.90
CA GLU A 409 9.52 -4.03 -21.77
C GLU A 409 9.18 -4.92 -20.56
N ASP A 410 8.20 -4.52 -19.77
CA ASP A 410 7.71 -5.24 -18.57
C ASP A 410 8.78 -5.50 -17.47
N TRP A 411 9.87 -4.71 -17.41
CA TRP A 411 10.97 -4.93 -16.46
C TRP A 411 10.57 -4.81 -14.98
N LEU A 412 9.53 -4.02 -14.68
CA LEU A 412 9.05 -3.81 -13.31
C LEU A 412 8.18 -4.97 -12.82
N ASP A 413 7.39 -5.60 -13.69
CA ASP A 413 6.37 -6.56 -13.31
C ASP A 413 6.93 -7.76 -12.51
N PRO A 414 8.04 -8.43 -12.93
CA PRO A 414 8.61 -9.53 -12.15
C PRO A 414 9.13 -9.08 -10.78
N LEU A 415 9.65 -7.85 -10.68
CA LEU A 415 10.18 -7.29 -9.44
C LEU A 415 9.06 -7.01 -8.44
N VAL A 416 7.98 -6.39 -8.92
CA VAL A 416 6.80 -6.06 -8.11
C VAL A 416 6.10 -7.32 -7.63
N ASN A 417 5.82 -8.26 -8.54
CA ASN A 417 5.17 -9.53 -8.20
C ASN A 417 5.96 -10.29 -7.15
N PHE A 418 7.29 -10.36 -7.29
CA PHE A 418 8.13 -11.00 -6.28
C PHE A 418 8.00 -10.34 -4.90
N LEU A 419 8.03 -9.00 -4.81
CA LEU A 419 7.88 -8.32 -3.53
C LEU A 419 6.46 -8.45 -2.96
N GLU A 420 5.41 -8.50 -3.78
CA GLU A 420 4.03 -8.73 -3.30
C GLU A 420 3.89 -10.13 -2.69
N ASP A 421 4.49 -11.15 -3.32
CA ASP A 421 4.41 -12.53 -2.87
C ASP A 421 5.34 -12.85 -1.67
N HIS A 422 6.38 -12.02 -1.44
CA HIS A 422 7.41 -12.27 -0.43
C HIS A 422 7.59 -11.07 0.52
N PRO A 423 6.75 -10.94 1.56
CA PRO A 423 6.79 -9.81 2.49
C PRO A 423 8.07 -9.72 3.34
N ASP A 424 8.85 -10.77 3.44
CA ASP A 424 10.14 -10.86 4.12
C ASP A 424 11.31 -10.27 3.30
N TYR A 425 11.08 -9.92 2.03
CA TYR A 425 12.05 -9.22 1.20
C TYR A 425 11.80 -7.72 1.22
N ALA A 426 12.86 -6.95 1.52
CA ALA A 426 12.83 -5.49 1.52
C ALA A 426 13.05 -4.88 0.14
N ALA A 427 13.90 -5.51 -0.65
CA ALA A 427 14.33 -4.99 -1.93
C ALA A 427 14.68 -6.11 -2.93
N VAL A 428 14.56 -5.80 -4.21
CA VAL A 428 14.96 -6.68 -5.33
C VAL A 428 15.65 -5.87 -6.42
N MET A 429 16.49 -6.52 -7.21
CA MET A 429 17.11 -5.90 -8.36
C MET A 429 16.92 -6.76 -9.63
N PRO A 430 16.86 -6.14 -10.81
CA PRO A 430 16.93 -6.87 -12.09
C PRO A 430 18.35 -7.40 -12.34
N LYS A 431 18.50 -8.28 -13.31
CA LYS A 431 19.79 -8.59 -13.92
C LYS A 431 20.28 -7.36 -14.68
N ILE A 432 21.55 -6.97 -14.53
CA ILE A 432 22.12 -5.80 -15.18
C ILE A 432 23.15 -6.25 -16.21
N LEU A 433 22.87 -5.96 -17.47
CA LEU A 433 23.71 -6.25 -18.61
C LEU A 433 24.40 -4.99 -19.13
N SER A 434 25.52 -5.17 -19.82
CA SER A 434 26.21 -4.06 -20.46
C SER A 434 25.40 -3.51 -21.64
N LEU A 435 25.30 -2.19 -21.76
CA LEU A 435 24.67 -1.56 -22.91
C LEU A 435 25.57 -1.64 -24.15
N GLU A 436 26.89 -1.55 -23.96
CA GLU A 436 27.87 -1.62 -25.07
C GLU A 436 27.97 -3.01 -25.68
N ASP A 437 27.92 -4.06 -24.85
CA ASP A 437 27.91 -5.45 -25.29
C ASP A 437 26.82 -6.24 -24.57
N LYS A 438 25.63 -6.26 -25.13
CA LYS A 438 24.40 -6.81 -24.55
C LYS A 438 24.45 -8.30 -24.20
N GLU A 439 25.48 -9.01 -24.63
CA GLU A 439 25.70 -10.42 -24.30
C GLU A 439 26.53 -10.61 -23.02
N TYR A 440 27.03 -9.53 -22.40
CA TYR A 440 27.86 -9.57 -21.21
C TYR A 440 27.20 -8.90 -20.02
N PHE A 441 27.55 -9.36 -18.83
CA PHE A 441 27.14 -8.68 -17.60
C PHE A 441 27.77 -7.29 -17.49
N GLU A 442 27.10 -6.40 -16.77
CA GLU A 442 27.66 -5.08 -16.45
C GLU A 442 28.70 -5.20 -15.33
N TYR A 443 29.63 -4.25 -15.29
CA TYR A 443 30.77 -4.24 -14.36
C TYR A 443 30.36 -4.12 -12.88
N ALA A 444 29.32 -3.35 -12.53
CA ALA A 444 28.97 -3.00 -11.18
C ALA A 444 27.54 -3.45 -10.79
N GLY A 445 27.40 -4.73 -10.43
CA GLY A 445 26.12 -5.25 -9.94
C GLY A 445 25.59 -6.45 -10.69
N ALA A 446 25.91 -6.60 -11.97
CA ALA A 446 25.67 -7.79 -12.79
C ALA A 446 24.40 -8.61 -12.42
N SER A 447 24.55 -9.76 -11.78
CA SER A 447 23.48 -10.65 -11.31
C SER A 447 23.53 -10.85 -9.80
N GLY A 448 23.60 -9.73 -9.05
CA GLY A 448 23.57 -9.69 -7.59
C GLY A 448 24.94 -9.61 -6.89
N GLY A 449 24.97 -8.89 -5.79
CA GLY A 449 26.14 -8.57 -5.03
C GLY A 449 26.27 -9.33 -3.71
N TYR A 450 27.51 -9.58 -3.31
CA TYR A 450 27.90 -10.25 -2.06
C TYR A 450 29.02 -9.48 -1.38
N ILE A 451 29.29 -9.79 -0.11
CA ILE A 451 30.49 -9.32 0.59
C ILE A 451 31.27 -10.49 1.18
N ASP A 452 32.58 -10.35 1.25
CA ASP A 452 33.42 -11.33 1.95
C ASP A 452 33.47 -11.05 3.47
N SER A 453 34.20 -11.90 4.20
CA SER A 453 34.33 -11.77 5.66
C SER A 453 35.03 -10.47 6.12
N LEU A 454 35.71 -9.77 5.23
CA LEU A 454 36.37 -8.47 5.46
C LEU A 454 35.57 -7.30 4.88
N ALA A 455 34.34 -7.55 4.43
CA ALA A 455 33.44 -6.58 3.80
C ALA A 455 33.97 -5.99 2.48
N TYR A 456 34.71 -6.77 1.68
CA TYR A 456 34.97 -6.41 0.31
C TYR A 456 33.79 -6.83 -0.55
N PRO A 457 33.17 -5.91 -1.30
CA PRO A 457 32.05 -6.24 -2.17
C PRO A 457 32.52 -6.95 -3.43
N PHE A 458 31.77 -7.95 -3.86
CA PHE A 458 31.92 -8.64 -5.15
C PHE A 458 30.55 -9.00 -5.71
N CYS A 459 30.48 -9.33 -6.99
CA CYS A 459 29.22 -9.69 -7.64
C CYS A 459 29.40 -10.91 -8.55
N ARG A 460 28.30 -11.60 -8.84
CA ARG A 460 28.26 -12.62 -9.89
C ARG A 460 28.37 -11.96 -11.26
N GLY A 461 28.87 -12.71 -12.24
CA GLY A 461 29.09 -12.21 -13.59
C GLY A 461 30.42 -11.46 -13.77
N ARG A 462 31.24 -11.31 -12.69
CA ARG A 462 32.55 -10.64 -12.77
C ARG A 462 33.55 -11.15 -11.73
N ILE A 463 34.78 -11.37 -12.16
CA ILE A 463 35.93 -11.62 -11.30
C ILE A 463 37.06 -10.65 -11.68
N PHE A 464 37.31 -9.64 -10.84
CA PHE A 464 38.23 -8.53 -11.11
C PHE A 464 37.89 -7.81 -12.43
N ASP A 465 38.81 -7.89 -13.42
CA ASP A 465 38.67 -7.26 -14.74
C ASP A 465 38.03 -8.22 -15.79
N HIS A 466 37.73 -9.47 -15.39
CA HIS A 466 37.07 -10.44 -16.25
C HIS A 466 35.57 -10.39 -16.06
N ILE A 467 34.87 -10.01 -17.14
CA ILE A 467 33.39 -9.97 -17.20
C ILE A 467 32.90 -11.22 -17.89
N GLU A 468 31.92 -11.89 -17.34
CA GLU A 468 31.33 -13.09 -17.92
C GLU A 468 30.31 -12.75 -18.99
N LYS A 469 30.19 -13.64 -19.98
CA LYS A 469 29.08 -13.62 -20.93
C LYS A 469 27.84 -14.20 -20.26
N ASP A 470 26.68 -13.58 -20.47
CA ASP A 470 25.39 -14.14 -20.03
C ASP A 470 25.00 -15.29 -20.97
N THR A 471 25.00 -16.50 -20.42
CA THR A 471 24.57 -17.73 -21.10
C THR A 471 23.40 -18.40 -20.38
N GLY A 472 22.72 -17.66 -19.51
CA GLY A 472 21.63 -18.16 -18.68
C GLY A 472 22.10 -18.83 -17.37
N GLN A 473 23.39 -18.72 -17.02
CA GLN A 473 23.95 -19.35 -15.82
C GLN A 473 23.39 -18.79 -14.50
N TYR A 474 22.73 -17.62 -14.53
CA TYR A 474 22.15 -16.95 -13.37
C TYR A 474 20.66 -16.60 -13.59
N ASP A 475 19.90 -17.40 -14.33
CA ASP A 475 18.49 -17.15 -14.68
C ASP A 475 17.48 -17.67 -13.63
N THR A 476 17.92 -17.85 -12.40
CA THR A 476 17.03 -18.20 -11.27
C THR A 476 17.07 -17.12 -10.20
N PRO A 477 15.92 -16.73 -9.62
CA PRO A 477 15.88 -15.84 -8.47
C PRO A 477 16.81 -16.32 -7.36
N GLN A 478 17.57 -15.40 -6.75
CA GLN A 478 18.58 -15.75 -5.77
C GLN A 478 18.72 -14.67 -4.71
N ASP A 479 18.89 -15.10 -3.45
CA ASP A 479 19.26 -14.21 -2.36
C ASP A 479 20.65 -13.61 -2.59
N ILE A 480 20.72 -12.31 -2.35
CA ILE A 480 21.95 -11.52 -2.49
C ILE A 480 22.18 -10.68 -1.25
N PHE A 481 23.41 -10.23 -1.06
CA PHE A 481 23.72 -9.36 0.07
C PHE A 481 23.47 -7.89 -0.25
N TRP A 482 23.76 -7.44 -1.46
CA TRP A 482 23.51 -6.06 -1.89
C TRP A 482 23.00 -6.00 -3.32
N ALA A 483 22.13 -5.04 -3.54
CA ALA A 483 21.56 -4.68 -4.84
C ALA A 483 22.26 -3.43 -5.37
N SER A 484 22.41 -3.34 -6.69
CA SER A 484 23.06 -2.20 -7.35
C SER A 484 22.17 -0.96 -7.31
N GLY A 485 22.76 0.20 -6.98
CA GLY A 485 22.10 1.50 -7.08
C GLY A 485 21.76 1.92 -8.51
N ALA A 486 22.24 1.20 -9.55
CA ALA A 486 21.87 1.47 -10.94
C ALA A 486 20.41 1.12 -11.25
N ALA A 487 19.89 0.03 -10.65
CA ALA A 487 18.49 -0.39 -10.76
C ALA A 487 18.10 -1.24 -9.54
N LEU A 488 17.21 -0.72 -8.70
CA LEU A 488 16.81 -1.30 -7.43
C LEU A 488 15.35 -0.98 -7.14
N LEU A 489 14.50 -1.98 -6.92
CA LEU A 489 13.14 -1.78 -6.39
C LEU A 489 13.13 -2.06 -4.89
N ILE A 490 12.63 -1.12 -4.09
CA ILE A 490 12.63 -1.22 -2.62
C ILE A 490 11.26 -0.83 -2.04
N ARG A 491 10.88 -1.47 -0.92
CA ARG A 491 9.74 -1.02 -0.10
C ARG A 491 10.05 0.34 0.50
N LYS A 492 9.29 1.37 0.10
CA LYS A 492 9.54 2.76 0.52
C LYS A 492 9.52 2.91 2.05
N ASP A 493 8.55 2.30 2.72
CA ASP A 493 8.41 2.44 4.17
C ASP A 493 9.61 1.84 4.92
N LEU A 494 10.17 0.72 4.44
CA LEU A 494 11.40 0.17 4.98
C LEU A 494 12.61 1.06 4.71
N PHE A 495 12.73 1.62 3.49
CA PHE A 495 13.78 2.60 3.20
C PHE A 495 13.75 3.76 4.18
N ILE A 496 12.58 4.34 4.43
CA ILE A 496 12.41 5.47 5.36
C ILE A 496 12.68 5.04 6.80
N SER A 497 12.16 3.90 7.25
CA SER A 497 12.34 3.41 8.62
C SER A 497 13.80 3.10 8.96
N LEU A 498 14.58 2.70 7.95
CA LEU A 498 16.02 2.49 8.04
C LEU A 498 16.84 3.78 7.80
N LEU A 499 16.20 4.94 7.76
CA LEU A 499 16.80 6.26 7.56
C LEU A 499 17.43 6.49 6.17
N GLY A 500 17.04 5.70 5.17
CA GLY A 500 17.47 5.82 3.79
C GLY A 500 18.96 5.57 3.56
N PHE A 501 19.54 6.22 2.56
CA PHE A 501 20.98 6.20 2.34
C PHE A 501 21.71 7.09 3.34
N ASP A 502 22.89 6.68 3.77
CA ASP A 502 23.71 7.56 4.61
C ASP A 502 24.37 8.66 3.78
N LYS A 503 24.00 9.90 4.06
CA LYS A 503 24.48 11.10 3.35
C LYS A 503 26.00 11.31 3.40
N ASP A 504 26.68 10.77 4.43
CA ASP A 504 28.12 10.94 4.62
C ASP A 504 28.94 10.15 3.59
N PHE A 505 28.31 9.20 2.89
CA PHE A 505 28.93 8.51 1.76
C PHE A 505 29.12 9.40 0.54
N PHE A 506 28.21 10.35 0.31
CA PHE A 506 28.14 11.21 -0.87
C PHE A 506 27.86 10.44 -2.17
N ALA A 507 28.67 9.44 -2.52
CA ALA A 507 28.50 8.50 -3.64
C ALA A 507 29.38 7.27 -3.42
N HIS A 508 28.96 6.13 -3.93
CA HIS A 508 29.52 4.78 -3.84
C HIS A 508 29.41 4.13 -2.45
N GLN A 509 28.93 2.91 -2.42
CA GLN A 509 28.74 2.05 -1.24
C GLN A 509 27.55 2.44 -0.32
N GLU A 510 26.83 3.51 -0.58
CA GLU A 510 25.60 3.86 0.14
C GLU A 510 24.52 2.79 0.00
N GLU A 511 24.43 2.15 -1.17
CA GLU A 511 23.54 1.02 -1.42
C GLU A 511 23.95 -0.22 -0.64
N ILE A 512 25.25 -0.48 -0.52
CA ILE A 512 25.78 -1.63 0.24
C ILE A 512 25.54 -1.43 1.73
N ASP A 513 25.75 -0.22 2.26
CA ASP A 513 25.43 0.15 3.63
C ASP A 513 23.94 -0.03 3.94
N LEU A 514 23.06 0.45 3.05
CA LEU A 514 21.62 0.27 3.21
C LEU A 514 21.24 -1.22 3.20
N CYS A 515 21.78 -2.00 2.26
CA CYS A 515 21.51 -3.43 2.15
C CYS A 515 21.98 -4.19 3.39
N TRP A 516 23.10 -3.79 4.01
CA TRP A 516 23.55 -4.40 5.27
C TRP A 516 22.61 -4.05 6.43
N ARG A 517 22.12 -2.80 6.51
CA ARG A 517 21.09 -2.42 7.49
C ARG A 517 19.77 -3.16 7.29
N ILE A 518 19.36 -3.41 6.06
CA ILE A 518 18.21 -4.26 5.71
C ILE A 518 18.41 -5.68 6.27
N SER A 519 19.56 -6.29 6.02
CA SER A 519 19.91 -7.62 6.55
C SER A 519 19.94 -7.66 8.08
N ASN A 520 20.51 -6.62 8.72
CA ASN A 520 20.54 -6.50 10.19
C ASN A 520 19.14 -6.32 10.80
N ALA A 521 18.18 -5.76 10.03
CA ALA A 521 16.79 -5.65 10.42
C ALA A 521 15.96 -6.94 10.18
N GLY A 522 16.60 -8.00 9.65
CA GLY A 522 15.97 -9.32 9.43
C GLY A 522 15.25 -9.49 8.11
N TYR A 523 15.43 -8.57 7.14
CA TYR A 523 14.87 -8.69 5.80
C TYR A 523 15.88 -9.23 4.80
N SER A 524 15.37 -9.89 3.75
CA SER A 524 16.15 -10.40 2.62
C SER A 524 16.15 -9.45 1.43
N ILE A 525 17.12 -9.67 0.52
CA ILE A 525 17.26 -8.98 -0.76
C ILE A 525 17.49 -10.03 -1.82
N ALA A 526 16.88 -9.88 -3.02
CA ALA A 526 17.06 -10.84 -4.11
C ALA A 526 17.39 -10.17 -5.46
N VAL A 527 18.00 -10.93 -6.34
CA VAL A 527 18.04 -10.64 -7.79
C VAL A 527 16.98 -11.47 -8.49
N ILE A 528 16.22 -10.83 -9.38
CA ILE A 528 15.12 -11.45 -10.14
C ILE A 528 15.48 -11.40 -11.62
N PRO A 529 16.06 -12.48 -12.19
CA PRO A 529 16.63 -12.48 -13.55
C PRO A 529 15.60 -12.42 -14.67
N GLU A 530 14.32 -12.69 -14.41
CA GLU A 530 13.21 -12.49 -15.34
C GLU A 530 13.07 -11.02 -15.72
N SER A 531 13.51 -10.13 -14.85
CA SER A 531 13.69 -8.71 -15.10
C SER A 531 15.16 -8.45 -15.46
N TYR A 532 15.40 -7.69 -16.52
CA TYR A 532 16.75 -7.25 -16.87
C TYR A 532 16.76 -5.86 -17.49
N VAL A 533 17.88 -5.16 -17.30
CA VAL A 533 18.11 -3.82 -17.82
C VAL A 533 19.53 -3.72 -18.40
N TYR A 534 19.75 -2.72 -19.24
CA TYR A 534 21.06 -2.42 -19.80
C TYR A 534 21.63 -1.15 -19.21
N HIS A 535 22.86 -1.17 -18.73
CA HIS A 535 23.52 -0.03 -18.11
C HIS A 535 24.77 0.35 -18.92
N LEU A 536 24.93 1.66 -19.17
CA LEU A 536 26.07 2.16 -19.94
C LEU A 536 27.38 2.01 -19.14
N GLY A 537 27.33 2.20 -17.82
CA GLY A 537 28.46 2.08 -16.93
C GLY A 537 29.51 3.22 -17.11
N GLY A 538 30.05 3.71 -16.00
CA GLY A 538 31.09 4.75 -16.04
C GLY A 538 30.65 6.16 -16.47
N GLY A 539 29.34 6.37 -16.70
CA GLY A 539 28.81 7.60 -17.24
C GLY A 539 29.01 8.84 -16.37
N THR A 540 29.09 8.69 -15.04
CA THR A 540 29.20 9.82 -14.11
C THR A 540 30.62 10.06 -13.61
N LEU A 541 31.42 9.01 -13.42
CA LEU A 541 32.84 9.10 -13.00
C LEU A 541 33.64 7.98 -13.68
N ASP A 542 34.68 8.34 -14.44
CA ASP A 542 35.60 7.41 -15.08
C ASP A 542 36.20 6.44 -14.03
N TYR A 543 36.37 5.18 -14.40
CA TYR A 543 36.97 4.15 -13.56
C TYR A 543 38.40 4.49 -13.10
N SER A 544 39.10 5.40 -13.78
CA SER A 544 40.43 5.89 -13.45
C SER A 544 40.43 7.14 -12.53
N ASP A 545 39.27 7.66 -12.13
CA ASP A 545 39.18 8.87 -11.30
C ASP A 545 39.73 8.62 -9.89
N VAL A 546 40.68 9.44 -9.49
CA VAL A 546 41.33 9.39 -8.17
C VAL A 546 40.33 9.60 -7.04
N ARG A 547 39.31 10.45 -7.25
CA ARG A 547 38.24 10.70 -6.29
C ARG A 547 37.37 9.45 -6.08
N LYS A 548 37.12 8.67 -7.12
CA LYS A 548 36.42 7.39 -7.04
C LYS A 548 37.19 6.38 -6.20
N VAL A 549 38.53 6.32 -6.38
CA VAL A 549 39.40 5.47 -5.55
C VAL A 549 39.29 5.89 -4.07
N TYR A 550 39.41 7.18 -3.77
CA TYR A 550 39.28 7.71 -2.42
C TYR A 550 37.94 7.31 -1.77
N LEU A 551 36.81 7.58 -2.46
CA LEU A 551 35.47 7.28 -1.95
C LEU A 551 35.29 5.78 -1.70
N ASN A 552 35.72 4.92 -2.61
CA ASN A 552 35.56 3.47 -2.47
C ASN A 552 36.31 2.93 -1.23
N PHE A 553 37.55 3.34 -0.99
CA PHE A 553 38.32 2.87 0.17
C PHE A 553 37.77 3.45 1.47
N ARG A 554 37.47 4.75 1.54
CA ARG A 554 36.88 5.39 2.72
C ARG A 554 35.51 4.78 3.06
N ASN A 555 34.63 4.73 2.09
CA ASN A 555 33.23 4.31 2.28
C ASN A 555 33.15 2.82 2.64
N SER A 556 34.00 1.99 2.06
CA SER A 556 34.08 0.56 2.41
C SER A 556 34.48 0.35 3.88
N LEU A 557 35.35 1.17 4.44
CA LEU A 557 35.69 1.15 5.86
C LEU A 557 34.51 1.65 6.71
N PHE A 558 33.80 2.71 6.28
CA PHE A 558 32.58 3.18 6.96
C PHE A 558 31.49 2.11 6.98
N THR A 559 31.23 1.46 5.84
CA THR A 559 30.25 0.38 5.72
C THR A 559 30.57 -0.75 6.72
N LEU A 560 31.82 -1.19 6.78
CA LEU A 560 32.27 -2.20 7.75
C LEU A 560 32.06 -1.70 9.19
N PHE A 561 32.55 -0.49 9.51
CA PHE A 561 32.51 0.04 10.88
C PHE A 561 31.10 0.22 11.43
N LYS A 562 30.17 0.67 10.59
CA LYS A 562 28.80 0.97 10.98
C LYS A 562 27.93 -0.27 11.16
N ASN A 563 28.17 -1.31 10.38
CA ASN A 563 27.22 -2.42 10.24
C ASN A 563 27.69 -3.73 10.89
N ASP A 564 29.00 -3.91 11.13
CA ASP A 564 29.53 -5.15 11.71
C ASP A 564 29.57 -5.11 13.25
N HIS A 565 29.65 -6.27 13.87
CA HIS A 565 29.72 -6.39 15.33
C HIS A 565 31.01 -5.80 15.91
N ALA A 566 30.93 -5.07 17.02
CA ALA A 566 32.05 -4.38 17.63
C ALA A 566 33.27 -5.29 17.91
N LEU A 567 33.04 -6.54 18.33
CA LEU A 567 34.16 -7.50 18.60
C LEU A 567 34.88 -7.92 17.31
N SER A 568 34.19 -8.00 16.19
CA SER A 568 34.80 -8.34 14.89
C SER A 568 35.63 -7.19 14.34
N LEU A 569 35.25 -5.95 14.60
CA LEU A 569 35.95 -4.75 14.15
C LEU A 569 37.38 -4.66 14.71
N ILE A 570 37.64 -5.20 15.93
CA ILE A 570 38.96 -5.18 16.59
C ILE A 570 40.05 -5.79 15.70
N TRP A 571 39.75 -6.83 14.95
CA TRP A 571 40.71 -7.50 14.07
C TRP A 571 40.47 -7.18 12.59
N LYS A 572 39.21 -6.95 12.16
CA LYS A 572 38.89 -6.70 10.76
C LYS A 572 39.43 -5.36 10.27
N ILE A 573 39.29 -4.29 11.05
CA ILE A 573 39.79 -2.97 10.65
C ILE A 573 41.32 -2.97 10.46
N PRO A 574 42.15 -3.45 11.41
CA PRO A 574 43.58 -3.58 11.17
C PRO A 574 43.95 -4.42 9.94
N ALA A 575 43.23 -5.55 9.73
CA ALA A 575 43.45 -6.41 8.57
C ALA A 575 43.14 -5.67 7.26
N ARG A 576 42.04 -4.90 7.22
CA ARG A 576 41.64 -4.05 6.07
C ARG A 576 42.70 -3.00 5.78
N LEU A 577 43.15 -2.24 6.77
CA LEU A 577 44.17 -1.21 6.58
C LEU A 577 45.47 -1.79 5.99
N ILE A 578 45.86 -3.00 6.40
CA ILE A 578 47.03 -3.69 5.81
C ILE A 578 46.77 -4.07 4.36
N LEU A 579 45.64 -4.68 4.06
CA LEU A 579 45.30 -5.11 2.69
C LEU A 579 45.10 -3.90 1.74
N ASP A 580 44.49 -2.85 2.22
CA ASP A 580 44.35 -1.60 1.45
C ASP A 580 45.71 -0.95 1.21
N GLY A 581 46.66 -1.06 2.18
CA GLY A 581 48.06 -0.66 1.99
C GLY A 581 48.78 -1.49 0.91
N ILE A 582 48.51 -2.80 0.83
CA ILE A 582 49.03 -3.66 -0.26
C ILE A 582 48.46 -3.23 -1.62
N ALA A 583 47.17 -2.90 -1.68
CA ALA A 583 46.55 -2.33 -2.87
C ALA A 583 47.21 -1.00 -3.28
N GLY A 584 47.53 -0.14 -2.30
CA GLY A 584 48.29 1.09 -2.52
C GLY A 584 49.67 0.85 -3.15
N ILE A 585 50.41 -0.15 -2.64
CA ILE A 585 51.71 -0.56 -3.22
C ILE A 585 51.54 -1.04 -4.67
N ARG A 586 50.48 -1.82 -4.97
CA ARG A 586 50.17 -2.22 -6.35
C ARG A 586 49.95 -1.01 -7.27
N PHE A 587 49.25 0.02 -6.80
CA PHE A 587 49.06 1.24 -7.58
C PHE A 587 50.39 1.97 -7.85
N VAL A 588 51.29 2.02 -6.88
CA VAL A 588 52.64 2.56 -7.06
C VAL A 588 53.41 1.80 -8.15
N LEU A 589 53.39 0.46 -8.08
CA LEU A 589 54.04 -0.40 -9.08
C LEU A 589 53.48 -0.23 -10.51
N LEU A 590 52.20 0.13 -10.60
CA LEU A 590 51.50 0.45 -11.87
C LEU A 590 51.70 1.92 -12.30
N GLY A 591 52.49 2.72 -11.60
CA GLY A 591 52.72 4.14 -11.88
C GLY A 591 51.55 5.07 -11.51
N LYS A 592 50.54 4.56 -10.80
CA LYS A 592 49.34 5.31 -10.39
C LYS A 592 49.53 5.94 -9.00
N PHE A 593 50.49 6.80 -8.81
CA PHE A 593 50.86 7.39 -7.50
C PHE A 593 49.71 8.15 -6.83
N LYS A 594 48.89 8.88 -7.63
CA LYS A 594 47.71 9.61 -7.12
C LYS A 594 46.69 8.67 -6.47
N SER A 595 46.47 7.49 -7.03
CA SER A 595 45.56 6.49 -6.45
C SER A 595 46.07 5.93 -5.12
N CYS A 596 47.39 5.76 -4.97
CA CYS A 596 47.99 5.40 -3.69
C CYS A 596 47.79 6.49 -2.63
N LEU A 597 47.98 7.78 -2.98
CA LEU A 597 47.73 8.89 -2.08
C LEU A 597 46.26 8.98 -1.68
N ALA A 598 45.34 8.69 -2.59
CA ALA A 598 43.90 8.64 -2.31
C ALA A 598 43.52 7.57 -1.27
N ILE A 599 44.18 6.39 -1.29
CA ILE A 599 43.97 5.36 -0.25
C ILE A 599 44.47 5.87 1.11
N ILE A 600 45.64 6.50 1.17
CA ILE A 600 46.19 7.08 2.41
C ILE A 600 45.23 8.14 2.96
N GLU A 601 44.77 9.05 2.12
CA GLU A 601 43.78 10.07 2.47
C GLU A 601 42.48 9.46 2.98
N ALA A 602 41.99 8.39 2.32
CA ALA A 602 40.81 7.65 2.74
C ALA A 602 40.94 7.06 4.17
N HIS A 603 42.12 6.50 4.50
CA HIS A 603 42.38 5.97 5.84
C HIS A 603 42.44 7.06 6.93
N PHE A 604 42.95 8.27 6.60
CA PHE A 604 42.97 9.38 7.55
C PHE A 604 41.61 10.06 7.70
N SER A 605 40.72 9.90 6.73
CA SER A 605 39.36 10.47 6.75
C SER A 605 38.34 9.50 7.38
N PHE A 606 38.70 8.23 7.57
CA PHE A 606 37.97 7.22 8.31
C PHE A 606 38.25 7.33 9.82
#